data_e9d5861b36666ccdcc57236ac7b30014
#
_entry.id   e9d5861b36666ccdcc57236ac7b30014
#
_cell.length_a   1.000
_cell.length_b   1.000
_cell.length_c   1.000
_cell.angle_alpha   90.00
_cell.angle_beta   90.00
_cell.angle_gamma   90.00
#
_symmetry.space_group_name_H-M   'P 1'
#
loop_
_entity.id
_entity.type
_entity.pdbx_description
1 polymer ?
#
loop_
_entity_poly.entity_id
_entity_poly.type
_entity_poly.pdbx_seq_one_letter_code
_entity_poly.pdbx_strand_id
1 'polypeptide(L)'
;MELRPKHHALLFSCLAKAADERLGQAGRDAVTRGVVAYGEQRGRRMARRAQADGVKIDAKAYLLYGEWYDKYKESDFSCTAYQPEVRMGCTVCPWCDAWAEAGMAEYGELYCSVVDAALARGFGLELELISSKALGGDECRFRFPGQGIDDAELAELKEQAAKLGLKAKMGWEYHDGHLYAALRQALTDCCGEAGRQAAEAGLADFGRLCGQEAAELVAANAEQDFEALPPYAGLE
;
A
#
# COMPACT_ATOMS: atom_id res chain seq x y z
N MET A 1 20.74 1.92 -4.49
CA MET A 1 19.49 2.35 -5.19
C MET A 1 18.44 2.74 -4.18
N GLU A 2 17.56 3.73 -4.45
CA GLU A 2 16.42 4.10 -3.59
C GLU A 2 15.11 3.68 -4.27
N LEU A 3 14.30 2.85 -3.62
CA LEU A 3 12.97 2.48 -4.11
C LEU A 3 11.98 3.63 -3.83
N ARG A 4 10.93 3.73 -4.65
CA ARG A 4 9.94 4.82 -4.63
C ARG A 4 8.54 4.29 -5.02
N PRO A 5 7.46 5.08 -4.90
CA PRO A 5 6.10 4.66 -5.27
C PRO A 5 6.00 3.95 -6.62
N LYS A 6 6.68 4.45 -7.65
CA LYS A 6 6.69 3.82 -8.98
C LYS A 6 7.26 2.39 -8.98
N HIS A 7 8.27 2.11 -8.14
CA HIS A 7 8.84 0.77 -8.05
C HIS A 7 7.86 -0.21 -7.40
N HIS A 8 7.14 0.24 -6.38
CA HIS A 8 6.04 -0.53 -5.77
C HIS A 8 4.95 -0.90 -6.79
N ALA A 9 4.54 0.08 -7.63
CA ALA A 9 3.59 -0.15 -8.70
C ALA A 9 4.10 -1.18 -9.70
N LEU A 10 5.34 -1.04 -10.17
CA LEU A 10 5.95 -1.94 -11.15
C LEU A 10 6.18 -3.34 -10.59
N LEU A 11 6.62 -3.45 -9.32
CA LEU A 11 6.73 -4.75 -8.64
C LEU A 11 5.38 -5.46 -8.62
N PHE A 12 4.32 -4.74 -8.18
CA PHE A 12 2.97 -5.31 -8.16
C PHE A 12 2.55 -5.81 -9.54
N SER A 13 2.66 -4.98 -10.58
CA SER A 13 2.20 -5.36 -11.92
C SER A 13 3.03 -6.47 -12.55
N CYS A 14 4.33 -6.57 -12.29
CA CYS A 14 5.15 -7.70 -12.71
C CYS A 14 4.69 -9.00 -12.05
N LEU A 15 4.39 -8.98 -10.75
CA LEU A 15 3.86 -10.14 -10.02
C LEU A 15 2.47 -10.54 -10.53
N ALA A 16 1.58 -9.57 -10.74
CA ALA A 16 0.23 -9.81 -11.25
C ALA A 16 0.25 -10.39 -12.66
N LYS A 17 1.08 -9.83 -13.55
CA LYS A 17 1.27 -10.32 -14.91
C LYS A 17 1.80 -11.75 -14.93
N ALA A 18 2.86 -12.04 -14.20
CA ALA A 18 3.44 -13.38 -14.13
C ALA A 18 2.45 -14.42 -13.58
N ALA A 19 1.62 -14.02 -12.61
CA ALA A 19 0.57 -14.88 -12.08
C ALA A 19 -0.56 -15.12 -13.08
N ASP A 20 -1.01 -14.08 -13.79
CA ASP A 20 -2.05 -14.19 -14.82
C ASP A 20 -1.59 -15.07 -15.99
N GLU A 21 -0.42 -14.78 -16.56
CA GLU A 21 0.13 -15.55 -17.70
C GLU A 21 0.36 -17.03 -17.40
N ARG A 22 0.71 -17.38 -16.16
CA ARG A 22 1.05 -18.77 -15.77
C ARG A 22 -0.12 -19.54 -15.16
N LEU A 23 -1.04 -18.86 -14.49
CA LEU A 23 -2.09 -19.47 -13.65
C LEU A 23 -3.50 -19.00 -14.04
N GLY A 24 -3.62 -18.04 -14.97
CA GLY A 24 -4.91 -17.48 -15.41
C GLY A 24 -5.69 -16.86 -14.23
N GLN A 25 -7.01 -17.10 -14.23
CA GLN A 25 -7.90 -16.52 -13.21
C GLN A 25 -7.52 -16.90 -11.77
N ALA A 26 -7.03 -18.12 -11.54
CA ALA A 26 -6.57 -18.53 -10.20
C ALA A 26 -5.40 -17.68 -9.70
N GLY A 27 -4.49 -17.28 -10.60
CA GLY A 27 -3.39 -16.37 -10.32
C GLY A 27 -3.89 -14.96 -9.98
N ARG A 28 -4.81 -14.41 -10.78
CA ARG A 28 -5.44 -13.10 -10.53
C ARG A 28 -6.14 -13.06 -9.16
N ASP A 29 -6.92 -14.09 -8.84
CA ASP A 29 -7.62 -14.21 -7.56
C ASP A 29 -6.64 -14.31 -6.38
N ALA A 30 -5.55 -15.05 -6.54
CA ALA A 30 -4.51 -15.16 -5.52
C ALA A 30 -3.78 -13.85 -5.29
N VAL A 31 -3.43 -13.12 -6.36
CA VAL A 31 -2.85 -11.77 -6.29
C VAL A 31 -3.77 -10.83 -5.52
N THR A 32 -5.06 -10.78 -5.85
CA THR A 32 -6.03 -9.94 -5.14
C THR A 32 -6.09 -10.29 -3.64
N ARG A 33 -6.11 -11.58 -3.28
CA ARG A 33 -6.02 -12.01 -1.87
C ARG A 33 -4.73 -11.58 -1.20
N GLY A 34 -3.61 -11.66 -1.90
CA GLY A 34 -2.31 -11.20 -1.40
C GLY A 34 -2.29 -9.69 -1.13
N VAL A 35 -2.92 -8.87 -2.00
CA VAL A 35 -3.09 -7.42 -1.79
C VAL A 35 -3.96 -7.14 -0.56
N VAL A 36 -5.04 -7.90 -0.37
CA VAL A 36 -5.88 -7.79 0.83
C VAL A 36 -5.07 -8.11 2.08
N ALA A 37 -4.33 -9.21 2.09
CA ALA A 37 -3.48 -9.59 3.22
C ALA A 37 -2.42 -8.51 3.53
N TYR A 38 -1.74 -8.00 2.51
CA TYR A 38 -0.78 -6.90 2.61
C TYR A 38 -1.42 -5.64 3.23
N GLY A 39 -2.59 -5.24 2.73
CA GLY A 39 -3.32 -4.07 3.26
C GLY A 39 -3.71 -4.25 4.73
N GLU A 40 -4.31 -5.39 5.09
CA GLU A 40 -4.70 -5.68 6.46
C GLU A 40 -3.52 -5.75 7.44
N GLN A 41 -2.42 -6.38 7.05
CA GLN A 41 -1.21 -6.45 7.88
C GLN A 41 -0.65 -5.05 8.15
N ARG A 42 -0.59 -4.19 7.15
CA ARG A 42 -0.22 -2.78 7.32
C ARG A 42 -1.16 -2.05 8.27
N GLY A 43 -2.46 -2.17 8.05
CA GLY A 43 -3.47 -1.55 8.91
C GLY A 43 -3.32 -1.97 10.36
N ARG A 44 -3.18 -3.27 10.63
CA ARG A 44 -2.95 -3.79 12.00
C ARG A 44 -1.66 -3.23 12.61
N ARG A 45 -0.60 -3.10 11.85
CA ARG A 45 0.68 -2.55 12.31
C ARG A 45 0.56 -1.08 12.65
N MET A 46 -0.11 -0.27 11.79
CA MET A 46 -0.42 1.14 12.07
C MET A 46 -1.26 1.30 13.34
N ALA A 47 -2.31 0.47 13.50
CA ALA A 47 -3.16 0.49 14.69
C ALA A 47 -2.39 0.15 15.97
N ARG A 48 -1.55 -0.88 15.95
CA ARG A 48 -0.68 -1.24 17.08
C ARG A 48 0.31 -0.13 17.43
N ARG A 49 0.83 0.59 16.45
CA ARG A 49 1.69 1.75 16.65
C ARG A 49 0.94 2.87 17.37
N ALA A 50 -0.24 3.23 16.89
CA ALA A 50 -1.10 4.24 17.51
C ALA A 50 -1.44 3.86 18.97
N GLN A 51 -1.81 2.59 19.21
CA GLN A 51 -2.12 2.08 20.54
C GLN A 51 -0.91 2.09 21.48
N ALA A 52 0.29 1.75 20.99
CA ALA A 52 1.52 1.82 21.78
C ALA A 52 1.86 3.24 22.23
N ASP A 53 1.48 4.23 21.44
CA ASP A 53 1.63 5.66 21.77
C ASP A 53 0.43 6.21 22.58
N GLY A 54 -0.54 5.36 22.95
CA GLY A 54 -1.73 5.76 23.71
C GLY A 54 -2.78 6.51 22.91
N VAL A 55 -2.73 6.44 21.58
CA VAL A 55 -3.65 7.15 20.69
C VAL A 55 -4.88 6.27 20.40
N LYS A 56 -6.07 6.88 20.47
CA LYS A 56 -7.35 6.22 20.14
C LYS A 56 -7.41 5.89 18.65
N ILE A 57 -7.97 4.73 18.32
CA ILE A 57 -8.19 4.31 16.93
C ILE A 57 -9.40 5.05 16.36
N ASP A 58 -9.14 5.98 15.45
CA ASP A 58 -10.09 6.78 14.67
C ASP A 58 -9.42 7.29 13.40
N ALA A 59 -10.13 8.10 12.58
CA ALA A 59 -9.57 8.64 11.33
C ALA A 59 -8.37 9.56 11.58
N LYS A 60 -8.28 10.26 12.72
CA LYS A 60 -7.10 11.09 13.06
C LYS A 60 -5.86 10.22 13.22
N ALA A 61 -5.99 9.12 13.97
CA ALA A 61 -4.90 8.17 14.14
C ALA A 61 -4.50 7.52 12.81
N TYR A 62 -5.47 7.19 11.94
CA TYR A 62 -5.18 6.66 10.60
C TYR A 62 -4.34 7.63 9.77
N LEU A 63 -4.71 8.90 9.74
CA LEU A 63 -3.95 9.95 9.03
C LEU A 63 -2.55 10.15 9.62
N LEU A 64 -2.43 10.09 10.94
CA LEU A 64 -1.19 10.33 11.67
C LEU A 64 -0.17 9.20 11.47
N TYR A 65 -0.64 7.94 11.55
CA TYR A 65 0.21 6.75 11.54
C TYR A 65 0.34 6.09 10.16
N GLY A 66 -0.16 6.74 9.09
CA GLY A 66 0.07 6.26 7.72
C GLY A 66 1.57 6.05 7.45
N GLU A 67 1.93 4.85 6.95
CA GLU A 67 3.33 4.44 6.82
C GLU A 67 4.03 4.94 5.55
N TRP A 68 3.27 5.35 4.53
CA TRP A 68 3.87 5.81 3.28
C TRP A 68 4.52 7.17 3.41
N TYR A 69 5.67 7.31 2.76
CA TYR A 69 6.39 8.55 2.66
C TYR A 69 6.70 8.87 1.19
N ASP A 70 6.07 9.91 0.69
CA ASP A 70 6.31 10.45 -0.65
C ASP A 70 7.33 11.60 -0.57
N LYS A 71 8.61 11.23 -0.45
CA LYS A 71 9.75 12.15 -0.31
C LYS A 71 9.84 13.15 -1.47
N TYR A 72 9.46 12.71 -2.66
CA TYR A 72 9.61 13.48 -3.89
C TYR A 72 8.32 14.15 -4.34
N LYS A 73 7.23 14.02 -3.56
CA LYS A 73 5.92 14.58 -3.87
C LYS A 73 5.42 14.17 -5.26
N GLU A 74 5.54 12.89 -5.55
CA GLU A 74 5.10 12.29 -6.82
C GLU A 74 3.56 12.14 -6.88
N SER A 75 2.87 12.32 -5.75
CA SER A 75 1.40 12.26 -5.63
C SER A 75 0.85 13.54 -5.02
N ASP A 76 -0.38 13.88 -5.40
CA ASP A 76 -1.17 14.95 -4.75
C ASP A 76 -2.18 14.40 -3.72
N PHE A 77 -2.00 13.14 -3.28
CA PHE A 77 -2.88 12.49 -2.33
C PHE A 77 -3.02 13.28 -1.02
N SER A 78 -4.24 13.69 -0.70
CA SER A 78 -4.52 14.56 0.44
C SER A 78 -5.95 14.41 0.97
N CYS A 79 -6.20 14.97 2.17
CA CYS A 79 -7.56 15.15 2.67
C CYS A 79 -8.23 16.30 1.93
N THR A 80 -9.40 16.02 1.34
CA THR A 80 -10.22 17.00 0.60
C THR A 80 -11.36 17.57 1.46
N ALA A 81 -11.74 16.90 2.54
CA ALA A 81 -12.68 17.37 3.55
C ALA A 81 -12.44 16.68 4.89
N TYR A 82 -12.83 17.36 5.98
CA TYR A 82 -12.75 16.82 7.34
C TYR A 82 -14.13 16.70 8.00
N GLN A 83 -15.15 17.41 7.49
CA GLN A 83 -16.54 17.37 7.97
C GLN A 83 -17.49 17.20 6.78
N PRO A 84 -18.66 16.52 6.98
CA PRO A 84 -19.10 15.79 8.19
C PRO A 84 -18.36 14.46 8.37
N GLU A 85 -17.54 14.06 7.42
CA GLU A 85 -16.68 12.88 7.41
C GLU A 85 -15.35 13.18 6.71
N VAL A 86 -14.29 12.48 7.07
CA VAL A 86 -12.99 12.62 6.39
C VAL A 86 -13.11 12.08 4.98
N ARG A 87 -12.71 12.89 4.01
CA ARG A 87 -12.57 12.52 2.60
C ARG A 87 -11.14 12.74 2.14
N MET A 88 -10.68 11.82 1.31
CA MET A 88 -9.33 11.84 0.74
C MET A 88 -9.42 11.61 -0.76
N GLY A 89 -8.39 12.05 -1.48
CA GLY A 89 -8.32 11.81 -2.91
C GLY A 89 -7.00 12.22 -3.52
N CYS A 90 -6.82 11.84 -4.79
CA CYS A 90 -5.72 12.28 -5.63
C CYS A 90 -6.11 12.30 -7.10
N THR A 91 -5.52 13.23 -7.85
CA THR A 91 -5.59 13.31 -9.31
C THR A 91 -4.29 12.86 -9.97
N VAL A 92 -3.16 13.05 -9.28
CA VAL A 92 -1.83 12.58 -9.69
C VAL A 92 -1.48 11.32 -8.89
N CYS A 93 -1.34 10.20 -9.59
CA CYS A 93 -1.10 8.89 -8.98
C CYS A 93 0.10 8.19 -9.62
N PRO A 94 1.25 8.10 -8.93
CA PRO A 94 2.46 7.50 -9.48
C PRO A 94 2.31 6.01 -9.81
N TRP A 95 1.34 5.32 -9.20
CA TRP A 95 1.00 3.94 -9.56
C TRP A 95 0.38 3.85 -10.94
N CYS A 96 -0.68 4.64 -11.19
CA CYS A 96 -1.35 4.63 -12.50
C CYS A 96 -0.42 5.08 -13.62
N ASP A 97 0.42 6.09 -13.35
CA ASP A 97 1.37 6.61 -14.32
C ASP A 97 2.43 5.53 -14.66
N ALA A 98 3.01 4.87 -13.65
CA ALA A 98 3.98 3.80 -13.84
C ALA A 98 3.40 2.58 -14.59
N TRP A 99 2.15 2.19 -14.27
CA TRP A 99 1.48 1.10 -14.98
C TRP A 99 1.18 1.46 -16.44
N ALA A 100 0.76 2.69 -16.71
CA ALA A 100 0.49 3.16 -18.07
C ALA A 100 1.77 3.20 -18.91
N GLU A 101 2.85 3.76 -18.36
CA GLU A 101 4.17 3.82 -19.01
C GLU A 101 4.73 2.41 -19.33
N ALA A 102 4.49 1.45 -18.45
CA ALA A 102 4.95 0.08 -18.61
C ALA A 102 4.00 -0.80 -19.46
N GLY A 103 2.84 -0.28 -19.91
CA GLY A 103 1.83 -1.06 -20.63
C GLY A 103 1.17 -2.16 -19.78
N MET A 104 1.04 -1.93 -18.46
CA MET A 104 0.50 -2.88 -17.48
C MET A 104 -0.69 -2.32 -16.69
N ALA A 105 -1.38 -1.29 -17.24
CA ALA A 105 -2.50 -0.63 -16.58
C ALA A 105 -3.67 -1.56 -16.23
N GLU A 106 -3.85 -2.63 -17.00
CA GLU A 106 -4.89 -3.65 -16.81
C GLU A 106 -4.80 -4.42 -15.50
N TYR A 107 -3.61 -4.45 -14.86
CA TYR A 107 -3.43 -5.09 -13.55
C TYR A 107 -3.75 -4.16 -12.38
N GLY A 108 -3.85 -2.85 -12.60
CA GLY A 108 -4.08 -1.85 -11.56
C GLY A 108 -5.37 -2.07 -10.78
N GLU A 109 -6.43 -2.59 -11.44
CA GLU A 109 -7.70 -2.90 -10.77
C GLU A 109 -7.54 -3.93 -9.64
N LEU A 110 -6.68 -4.97 -9.83
CA LEU A 110 -6.45 -6.02 -8.82
C LEU A 110 -5.86 -5.47 -7.52
N TYR A 111 -5.21 -4.31 -7.60
CA TYR A 111 -4.64 -3.61 -6.45
C TYR A 111 -5.61 -2.58 -5.89
N CYS A 112 -6.00 -1.61 -6.71
CA CYS A 112 -6.74 -0.42 -6.26
C CYS A 112 -8.19 -0.71 -5.84
N SER A 113 -8.78 -1.81 -6.31
CA SER A 113 -10.14 -2.20 -5.89
C SER A 113 -10.21 -2.66 -4.43
N VAL A 114 -9.08 -3.05 -3.81
CA VAL A 114 -9.11 -3.72 -2.49
C VAL A 114 -8.13 -3.15 -1.46
N VAL A 115 -6.99 -2.56 -1.87
CA VAL A 115 -5.89 -2.24 -0.95
C VAL A 115 -6.27 -1.26 0.15
N ASP A 116 -6.94 -0.15 -0.21
CA ASP A 116 -7.24 0.91 0.75
C ASP A 116 -8.32 0.49 1.76
N ALA A 117 -9.36 -0.22 1.29
CA ALA A 117 -10.38 -0.80 2.16
C ALA A 117 -9.79 -1.88 3.08
N ALA A 118 -8.87 -2.70 2.59
CA ALA A 118 -8.17 -3.71 3.39
C ALA A 118 -7.27 -3.05 4.45
N LEU A 119 -6.55 -1.98 4.09
CA LEU A 119 -5.72 -1.21 5.00
C LEU A 119 -6.56 -0.60 6.15
N ALA A 120 -7.66 0.07 5.79
CA ALA A 120 -8.56 0.66 6.78
C ALA A 120 -9.19 -0.42 7.69
N ARG A 121 -9.64 -1.53 7.14
CA ARG A 121 -10.17 -2.68 7.91
C ARG A 121 -9.13 -3.24 8.88
N GLY A 122 -7.89 -3.42 8.43
CA GLY A 122 -6.78 -3.84 9.29
C GLY A 122 -6.49 -2.84 10.42
N PHE A 123 -6.69 -1.55 10.17
CA PHE A 123 -6.56 -0.49 11.17
C PHE A 123 -7.73 -0.46 12.18
N GLY A 124 -8.87 -1.05 11.85
CA GLY A 124 -10.09 -1.05 12.65
C GLY A 124 -11.10 0.03 12.24
N LEU A 125 -11.05 0.48 10.99
CA LEU A 125 -11.94 1.47 10.40
C LEU A 125 -12.60 0.92 9.12
N GLU A 126 -13.70 1.56 8.72
CA GLU A 126 -14.30 1.41 7.42
C GLU A 126 -13.82 2.53 6.49
N LEU A 127 -13.48 2.18 5.25
CA LEU A 127 -13.17 3.12 4.18
C LEU A 127 -13.90 2.70 2.93
N GLU A 128 -14.61 3.65 2.32
CA GLU A 128 -15.28 3.44 1.05
C GLU A 128 -14.49 4.07 -0.09
N LEU A 129 -14.23 3.29 -1.13
CA LEU A 129 -13.71 3.76 -2.42
C LEU A 129 -14.87 4.29 -3.26
N ILE A 130 -14.90 5.58 -3.53
CA ILE A 130 -15.95 6.23 -4.32
C ILE A 130 -15.62 6.23 -5.81
N SER A 131 -14.35 6.49 -6.16
CA SER A 131 -13.82 6.40 -7.51
C SER A 131 -12.33 6.05 -7.47
N SER A 132 -11.84 5.44 -8.56
CA SER A 132 -10.42 5.12 -8.70
C SER A 132 -9.98 5.29 -10.14
N LYS A 133 -8.81 5.91 -10.35
CA LYS A 133 -8.16 6.04 -11.66
C LYS A 133 -7.89 4.68 -12.30
N ALA A 134 -7.45 3.70 -11.52
CA ALA A 134 -7.20 2.34 -12.01
C ALA A 134 -8.48 1.59 -12.43
N LEU A 135 -9.66 2.07 -12.01
CA LEU A 135 -10.97 1.54 -12.38
C LEU A 135 -11.68 2.41 -13.42
N GLY A 136 -10.95 3.30 -14.10
CA GLY A 136 -11.48 4.15 -15.17
C GLY A 136 -12.08 5.48 -14.71
N GLY A 137 -11.90 5.85 -13.44
CA GLY A 137 -12.27 7.19 -12.97
C GLY A 137 -11.20 8.25 -13.31
N ASP A 138 -11.59 9.53 -13.28
CA ASP A 138 -10.67 10.65 -13.52
C ASP A 138 -9.76 10.91 -12.31
N GLU A 139 -10.22 10.53 -11.11
CA GLU A 139 -9.53 10.72 -9.83
C GLU A 139 -9.82 9.57 -8.86
N CYS A 140 -8.95 9.39 -7.86
CA CYS A 140 -9.25 8.56 -6.70
C CYS A 140 -9.97 9.39 -5.64
N ARG A 141 -11.06 8.87 -5.10
CA ARG A 141 -11.83 9.45 -3.98
C ARG A 141 -12.19 8.40 -2.97
N PHE A 142 -11.99 8.74 -1.70
CA PHE A 142 -12.28 7.88 -0.57
C PHE A 142 -13.03 8.65 0.51
N ARG A 143 -13.80 7.93 1.34
CA ARG A 143 -14.38 8.49 2.56
C ARG A 143 -14.30 7.52 3.73
N PHE A 144 -14.29 8.06 4.93
CA PHE A 144 -14.39 7.32 6.18
C PHE A 144 -15.79 7.57 6.77
N PRO A 145 -16.76 6.65 6.58
CA PRO A 145 -18.13 6.84 7.05
C PRO A 145 -18.20 7.12 8.55
N GLY A 146 -18.88 8.21 8.93
CA GLY A 146 -19.09 8.59 10.33
C GLY A 146 -17.83 9.07 11.07
N GLN A 147 -16.72 9.29 10.38
CA GLN A 147 -15.45 9.77 10.95
C GLN A 147 -15.22 11.23 10.57
N GLY A 148 -15.84 12.17 11.28
CA GLY A 148 -15.56 13.61 11.12
C GLY A 148 -14.43 14.06 12.03
N ILE A 149 -13.74 15.15 11.65
CA ILE A 149 -12.70 15.82 12.45
C ILE A 149 -13.07 17.30 12.50
N ASP A 150 -13.39 17.84 13.67
CA ASP A 150 -13.69 19.26 13.82
C ASP A 150 -12.43 20.15 13.81
N ASP A 151 -12.63 21.48 13.83
CA ASP A 151 -11.50 22.42 13.73
C ASP A 151 -10.52 22.32 14.92
N ALA A 152 -11.01 22.04 16.13
CA ALA A 152 -10.16 21.86 17.28
C ALA A 152 -9.34 20.57 17.18
N GLU A 153 -10.00 19.48 16.82
CA GLU A 153 -9.35 18.19 16.58
C GLU A 153 -8.36 18.25 15.41
N LEU A 154 -8.65 19.05 14.37
CA LEU A 154 -7.73 19.25 13.24
C LEU A 154 -6.48 20.03 13.68
N ALA A 155 -6.62 20.99 14.57
CA ALA A 155 -5.47 21.71 15.12
C ALA A 155 -4.59 20.78 15.96
N GLU A 156 -5.19 19.95 16.81
CA GLU A 156 -4.46 18.92 17.58
C GLU A 156 -3.76 17.91 16.68
N LEU A 157 -4.43 17.42 15.61
CA LEU A 157 -3.85 16.51 14.64
C LEU A 157 -2.59 17.08 13.98
N LYS A 158 -2.64 18.36 13.57
CA LYS A 158 -1.49 19.06 12.98
C LYS A 158 -0.32 19.16 13.96
N GLU A 159 -0.59 19.47 15.22
CA GLU A 159 0.43 19.52 16.27
C GLU A 159 1.06 18.15 16.50
N GLN A 160 0.23 17.10 16.62
CA GLN A 160 0.70 15.72 16.79
C GLN A 160 1.51 15.25 15.58
N ALA A 161 1.07 15.55 14.34
CA ALA A 161 1.80 15.24 13.14
C ALA A 161 3.17 15.92 13.08
N ALA A 162 3.26 17.18 13.50
CA ALA A 162 4.54 17.90 13.59
C ALA A 162 5.50 17.25 14.61
N LYS A 163 4.99 16.78 15.76
CA LYS A 163 5.79 16.09 16.79
C LYS A 163 6.22 14.69 16.34
N LEU A 164 5.34 13.94 15.67
CA LEU A 164 5.63 12.59 15.19
C LEU A 164 6.63 12.63 14.02
N GLY A 165 6.50 13.64 13.13
CA GLY A 165 7.34 13.79 11.95
C GLY A 165 7.28 12.52 11.07
N LEU A 166 8.45 12.04 10.66
CA LEU A 166 8.58 10.84 9.82
C LEU A 166 8.72 9.53 10.60
N LYS A 167 8.65 9.55 11.92
CA LYS A 167 8.91 8.35 12.75
C LYS A 167 8.02 7.16 12.40
N ALA A 168 6.74 7.39 12.10
CA ALA A 168 5.80 6.33 11.72
C ALA A 168 5.92 5.88 10.25
N LYS A 169 6.73 6.56 9.45
CA LYS A 169 6.91 6.23 8.03
C LYS A 169 7.90 5.09 7.86
N MET A 170 7.71 4.29 6.81
CA MET A 170 8.59 3.17 6.46
C MET A 170 9.20 3.41 5.07
N GLY A 171 10.41 2.92 4.86
CA GLY A 171 11.07 2.97 3.55
C GLY A 171 10.36 2.10 2.51
N TRP A 172 10.51 2.42 1.24
CA TRP A 172 9.88 1.68 0.16
C TRP A 172 10.43 0.25 0.03
N GLU A 173 11.69 0.02 0.38
CA GLU A 173 12.26 -1.33 0.44
C GLU A 173 11.50 -2.24 1.42
N TYR A 174 11.03 -1.69 2.55
CA TYR A 174 10.19 -2.42 3.49
C TYR A 174 8.80 -2.71 2.90
N HIS A 175 8.16 -1.71 2.27
CA HIS A 175 6.86 -1.90 1.65
C HIS A 175 6.89 -2.87 0.48
N ASP A 176 7.93 -2.83 -0.34
CA ASP A 176 8.09 -3.70 -1.50
C ASP A 176 8.42 -5.14 -1.08
N GLY A 177 9.28 -5.31 -0.07
CA GLY A 177 9.50 -6.62 0.55
C GLY A 177 8.23 -7.22 1.13
N HIS A 178 7.43 -6.42 1.84
CA HIS A 178 6.15 -6.83 2.40
C HIS A 178 5.15 -7.22 1.31
N LEU A 179 5.00 -6.40 0.26
CA LEU A 179 4.10 -6.72 -0.84
C LEU A 179 4.51 -8.04 -1.51
N TYR A 180 5.79 -8.21 -1.82
CA TYR A 180 6.30 -9.45 -2.41
C TYR A 180 6.04 -10.67 -1.53
N ALA A 181 6.31 -10.58 -0.23
CA ALA A 181 6.07 -11.68 0.72
C ALA A 181 4.58 -12.06 0.77
N ALA A 182 3.68 -11.08 0.86
CA ALA A 182 2.24 -11.34 0.93
C ALA A 182 1.70 -11.96 -0.37
N LEU A 183 2.12 -11.48 -1.53
CA LEU A 183 1.69 -12.04 -2.82
C LEU A 183 2.30 -13.44 -3.05
N ARG A 184 3.58 -13.63 -2.75
CA ARG A 184 4.25 -14.96 -2.83
C ARG A 184 3.52 -15.98 -1.96
N GLN A 185 3.16 -15.61 -0.73
CA GLN A 185 2.42 -16.48 0.17
C GLN A 185 1.04 -16.83 -0.40
N ALA A 186 0.25 -15.84 -0.83
CA ALA A 186 -1.09 -16.06 -1.37
C ALA A 186 -1.08 -16.91 -2.65
N LEU A 187 -0.10 -16.71 -3.52
CA LEU A 187 0.09 -17.51 -4.73
C LEU A 187 0.49 -18.95 -4.37
N THR A 188 1.38 -19.12 -3.40
CA THR A 188 1.81 -20.45 -2.93
C THR A 188 0.66 -21.22 -2.29
N ASP A 189 -0.13 -20.57 -1.44
CA ASP A 189 -1.29 -21.17 -0.78
C ASP A 189 -2.38 -21.59 -1.77
N CYS A 190 -2.55 -20.81 -2.84
CA CYS A 190 -3.52 -21.10 -3.87
C CYS A 190 -3.09 -22.20 -4.83
N CYS A 191 -1.85 -22.12 -5.32
CA CYS A 191 -1.39 -22.85 -6.50
C CYS A 191 -0.11 -23.65 -6.24
N GLY A 192 0.29 -23.82 -4.98
CA GLY A 192 1.45 -24.59 -4.57
C GLY A 192 2.74 -24.11 -5.23
N GLU A 193 3.54 -25.05 -5.70
CA GLU A 193 4.83 -24.78 -6.35
C GLU A 193 4.70 -23.89 -7.60
N ALA A 194 3.64 -24.05 -8.39
CA ALA A 194 3.40 -23.22 -9.56
C ALA A 194 3.15 -21.75 -9.16
N GLY A 195 2.47 -21.49 -8.05
CA GLY A 195 2.26 -20.17 -7.49
C GLY A 195 3.57 -19.54 -7.01
N ARG A 196 4.40 -20.32 -6.30
CA ARG A 196 5.74 -19.88 -5.88
C ARG A 196 6.61 -19.46 -7.08
N GLN A 197 6.63 -20.30 -8.13
CA GLN A 197 7.38 -20.02 -9.35
C GLN A 197 6.84 -18.80 -10.10
N ALA A 198 5.52 -18.55 -10.08
CA ALA A 198 4.94 -17.35 -10.67
C ALA A 198 5.40 -16.08 -9.93
N ALA A 199 5.45 -16.10 -8.59
CA ALA A 199 5.96 -14.97 -7.80
C ALA A 199 7.46 -14.71 -8.08
N GLU A 200 8.28 -15.76 -8.15
CA GLU A 200 9.71 -15.64 -8.48
C GLU A 200 9.93 -15.09 -9.89
N ALA A 201 9.12 -15.53 -10.86
CA ALA A 201 9.17 -14.99 -12.21
C ALA A 201 8.79 -13.51 -12.26
N GLY A 202 7.75 -13.09 -11.50
CA GLY A 202 7.36 -11.68 -11.40
C GLY A 202 8.45 -10.81 -10.78
N LEU A 203 9.13 -11.30 -9.73
CA LEU A 203 10.29 -10.59 -9.15
C LEU A 203 11.45 -10.49 -10.14
N ALA A 204 11.72 -11.53 -10.92
CA ALA A 204 12.74 -11.50 -11.97
C ALA A 204 12.37 -10.52 -13.08
N ASP A 205 11.10 -10.42 -13.48
CA ASP A 205 10.61 -9.42 -14.44
C ASP A 205 10.78 -8.00 -13.90
N PHE A 206 10.48 -7.78 -12.64
CA PHE A 206 10.74 -6.51 -11.96
C PHE A 206 12.25 -6.16 -12.00
N GLY A 207 13.12 -7.13 -11.73
CA GLY A 207 14.57 -6.93 -11.82
C GLY A 207 15.04 -6.58 -13.25
N ARG A 208 14.41 -7.15 -14.28
CA ARG A 208 14.69 -6.78 -15.69
C ARG A 208 14.25 -5.34 -16.02
N LEU A 209 13.15 -4.90 -15.43
CA LEU A 209 12.56 -3.60 -15.69
C LEU A 209 13.22 -2.47 -14.87
N CYS A 210 13.49 -2.71 -13.59
CA CYS A 210 13.95 -1.71 -12.64
C CYS A 210 15.42 -1.86 -12.23
N GLY A 211 16.08 -2.92 -12.68
CA GLY A 211 17.46 -3.25 -12.32
C GLY A 211 17.54 -4.37 -11.27
N GLN A 212 18.57 -5.20 -11.39
CA GLN A 212 18.77 -6.37 -10.51
C GLN A 212 18.91 -5.98 -9.04
N GLU A 213 19.56 -4.85 -8.74
CA GLU A 213 19.70 -4.30 -7.38
C GLU A 213 18.33 -4.03 -6.72
N ALA A 214 17.32 -3.57 -7.50
CA ALA A 214 15.97 -3.37 -6.99
C ALA A 214 15.32 -4.69 -6.55
N ALA A 215 15.44 -5.73 -7.37
CA ALA A 215 14.91 -7.06 -7.04
C ALA A 215 15.60 -7.67 -5.82
N GLU A 216 16.91 -7.48 -5.68
CA GLU A 216 17.69 -7.94 -4.52
C GLU A 216 17.26 -7.23 -3.24
N LEU A 217 17.01 -5.91 -3.29
CA LEU A 217 16.48 -5.15 -2.15
C LEU A 217 15.10 -5.67 -1.73
N VAL A 218 14.20 -5.93 -2.69
CA VAL A 218 12.88 -6.51 -2.42
C VAL A 218 13.03 -7.89 -1.76
N ALA A 219 13.83 -8.78 -2.34
CA ALA A 219 14.03 -10.12 -1.82
C ALA A 219 14.63 -10.11 -0.40
N ALA A 220 15.63 -9.26 -0.15
CA ALA A 220 16.27 -9.14 1.16
C ALA A 220 15.31 -8.64 2.24
N ASN A 221 14.33 -7.80 1.89
CA ASN A 221 13.33 -7.28 2.81
C ASN A 221 12.10 -8.20 2.96
N ALA A 222 11.93 -9.20 2.11
CA ALA A 222 10.74 -10.08 2.11
C ALA A 222 10.71 -11.12 3.24
N GLU A 223 11.81 -11.34 3.93
CA GLU A 223 11.94 -12.35 5.00
C GLU A 223 11.70 -11.77 6.40
N GLN A 224 11.22 -10.52 6.50
CA GLN A 224 10.90 -9.88 7.77
C GLN A 224 9.56 -10.38 8.33
N ASP A 225 9.39 -10.28 9.65
CA ASP A 225 8.09 -10.50 10.29
C ASP A 225 7.23 -9.24 10.20
N PHE A 226 6.34 -9.20 9.21
CA PHE A 226 5.45 -8.06 8.96
C PHE A 226 4.26 -7.97 9.95
N GLU A 227 4.07 -8.97 10.80
CA GLU A 227 3.16 -8.89 11.94
C GLU A 227 3.83 -8.24 13.17
N ALA A 228 5.14 -8.30 13.27
CA ALA A 228 5.86 -7.59 14.33
C ALA A 228 5.76 -6.07 14.14
N LEU A 229 5.78 -5.34 15.26
CA LEU A 229 5.88 -3.88 15.22
C LEU A 229 7.36 -3.49 15.06
N PRO A 230 7.78 -2.98 13.88
CA PRO A 230 9.17 -2.60 13.69
C PRO A 230 9.51 -1.40 14.58
N PRO A 231 10.78 -1.17 14.91
CA PRO A 231 11.19 0.08 15.54
C PRO A 231 10.77 1.27 14.68
N TYR A 232 10.68 2.46 15.28
CA TYR A 232 10.48 3.67 14.49
C TYR A 232 11.58 3.81 13.44
N ALA A 233 11.18 4.03 12.19
CA ALA A 233 12.14 4.26 11.13
C ALA A 233 12.84 5.62 11.35
N GLY A 234 14.15 5.63 11.25
CA GLY A 234 14.93 6.86 11.31
C GLY A 234 14.98 7.55 9.94
N LEU A 235 13.84 7.76 9.29
CA LEU A 235 13.78 8.50 8.03
C LEU A 235 14.01 9.99 8.30
N GLU A 236 14.96 10.58 7.56
CA GLU A 236 15.30 12.01 7.58
C GLU A 236 14.79 12.72 6.32
#